data_7dde98efb415656562a1322ccbca2bb5
#
_entry.id   7dde98efb415656562a1322ccbca2bb5
#
_cell.length_a   1.000
_cell.length_b   1.000
_cell.length_c   1.000
_cell.angle_alpha   90.00
_cell.angle_beta   90.00
_cell.angle_gamma   90.00
#
_symmetry.space_group_name_H-M   'P 1'
#
loop_
_entity.id
_entity.type
_entity.pdbx_description
1 polymer ?
#
loop_
_entity_poly.entity_id
_entity_poly.type
_entity_poly.pdbx_seq_one_letter_code
_entity_poly.pdbx_strand_id
1 'polypeptide(L)'
;TALPVGSRRREKLLRTLERAFDAIDMSDAHGVQATAATARHLLAPALASRNSPDTHEVIAIGHAHIDTAWLWPLRETQRKCARTFASATAMIDLYPDFHFVCSQAAQYAWIEQQHPALFERIRERVAGGQWHPVGGMWVEADMNLPGGESPARQLVHGQRYFQSRFGVRCGEVWIPDVFGYPASLPQIFRAGGCARFVTQ
;
A
#
# COMPACT_ATOMS: atom_id res chain seq x y z
N THR A 1 -2.12 -2.95 19.73
CA THR A 1 -2.47 -3.95 20.76
C THR A 1 -3.97 -3.89 20.99
N ALA A 2 -4.66 -5.04 20.85
CA ALA A 2 -6.07 -5.12 21.15
C ALA A 2 -6.30 -4.75 22.62
N LEU A 3 -7.32 -3.95 22.91
CA LEU A 3 -7.71 -3.64 24.27
C LEU A 3 -8.04 -4.94 25.03
N PRO A 4 -7.62 -5.10 26.29
CA PRO A 4 -7.87 -6.29 27.06
C PRO A 4 -9.35 -6.64 27.08
N VAL A 5 -9.67 -7.94 26.97
CA VAL A 5 -11.04 -8.44 27.14
C VAL A 5 -11.54 -8.05 28.54
N GLY A 6 -12.76 -7.50 28.63
CA GLY A 6 -13.34 -7.01 29.88
C GLY A 6 -12.92 -5.60 30.31
N SER A 7 -12.06 -4.91 29.55
CA SER A 7 -11.78 -3.50 29.87
C SER A 7 -13.00 -2.63 29.56
N ARG A 8 -13.33 -1.71 30.47
CA ARG A 8 -14.44 -0.76 30.28
C ARG A 8 -14.35 0.04 28.98
N ARG A 9 -13.13 0.37 28.54
CA ARG A 9 -12.87 1.08 27.29
C ARG A 9 -13.26 0.23 26.08
N ARG A 10 -12.85 -1.05 26.07
CA ARG A 10 -13.22 -1.99 25.01
C ARG A 10 -14.73 -2.16 24.90
N GLU A 11 -15.40 -2.38 26.02
CA GLU A 11 -16.86 -2.53 26.04
C GLU A 11 -17.59 -1.27 25.56
N LYS A 12 -17.13 -0.08 25.98
CA LYS A 12 -17.69 1.18 25.52
C LYS A 12 -17.52 1.38 24.00
N LEU A 13 -16.33 1.07 23.48
CA LEU A 13 -16.06 1.15 22.03
C LEU A 13 -16.91 0.16 21.25
N LEU A 14 -17.01 -1.09 21.68
CA LEU A 14 -17.86 -2.09 21.03
C LEU A 14 -19.32 -1.64 20.95
N ARG A 15 -19.90 -1.23 22.07
CA ARG A 15 -21.28 -0.69 22.09
C ARG A 15 -21.46 0.53 21.18
N THR A 16 -20.44 1.40 21.09
CA THR A 16 -20.52 2.56 20.21
C THR A 16 -20.46 2.15 18.73
N LEU A 17 -19.64 1.16 18.38
CA LEU A 17 -19.56 0.59 17.04
C LEU A 17 -20.86 -0.12 16.65
N GLU A 18 -21.42 -0.94 17.53
CA GLU A 18 -22.72 -1.60 17.33
C GLU A 18 -23.82 -0.58 17.04
N ARG A 19 -23.96 0.43 17.88
CA ARG A 19 -24.94 1.50 17.68
C ARG A 19 -24.73 2.28 16.37
N ALA A 20 -23.48 2.54 16.00
CA ALA A 20 -23.17 3.22 14.76
C ALA A 20 -23.50 2.34 13.55
N PHE A 21 -23.24 1.04 13.64
CA PHE A 21 -23.60 0.08 12.61
C PHE A 21 -25.11 -0.06 12.45
N ASP A 22 -25.83 -0.20 13.55
CA ASP A 22 -27.30 -0.31 13.57
C ASP A 22 -27.99 0.96 13.03
N ALA A 23 -27.30 2.11 13.07
CA ALA A 23 -27.81 3.37 12.53
C ALA A 23 -27.65 3.48 11.02
N ILE A 24 -26.95 2.56 10.36
CA ILE A 24 -26.75 2.57 8.90
C ILE A 24 -27.86 1.74 8.24
N ASP A 25 -28.62 2.39 7.36
CA ASP A 25 -29.56 1.68 6.48
C ASP A 25 -28.78 1.02 5.33
N MET A 26 -28.63 -0.29 5.42
CA MET A 26 -27.90 -1.12 4.46
C MET A 26 -28.78 -1.62 3.29
N SER A 27 -30.01 -1.13 3.16
CA SER A 27 -30.95 -1.62 2.13
C SER A 27 -30.48 -1.34 0.71
N ASP A 28 -29.90 -0.16 0.49
CA ASP A 28 -29.29 0.25 -0.79
C ASP A 28 -28.25 1.38 -0.61
N ALA A 29 -27.63 1.80 -1.68
CA ALA A 29 -26.61 2.87 -1.66
C ALA A 29 -27.16 4.22 -1.17
N HIS A 30 -28.45 4.52 -1.43
CA HIS A 30 -29.10 5.74 -0.98
C HIS A 30 -29.34 5.72 0.53
N GLY A 31 -29.80 4.59 1.08
CA GLY A 31 -29.97 4.37 2.51
C GLY A 31 -28.65 4.55 3.28
N VAL A 32 -27.57 3.92 2.80
CA VAL A 32 -26.23 4.10 3.36
C VAL A 32 -25.82 5.58 3.34
N GLN A 33 -25.97 6.27 2.23
CA GLN A 33 -25.58 7.68 2.10
C GLN A 33 -26.41 8.59 3.04
N ALA A 34 -27.70 8.37 3.15
CA ALA A 34 -28.59 9.15 3.98
C ALA A 34 -28.28 9.00 5.47
N THR A 35 -27.89 7.80 5.91
CA THR A 35 -27.69 7.47 7.34
C THR A 35 -26.25 7.54 7.82
N ALA A 36 -25.27 7.61 6.91
CA ALA A 36 -23.84 7.66 7.25
C ALA A 36 -23.46 8.84 8.17
N ALA A 37 -24.15 9.98 8.05
CA ALA A 37 -23.90 11.14 8.92
C ALA A 37 -24.27 10.83 10.38
N THR A 38 -25.37 10.14 10.62
CA THR A 38 -25.79 9.70 11.95
C THR A 38 -24.80 8.72 12.57
N ALA A 39 -24.34 7.74 11.80
CA ALA A 39 -23.32 6.80 12.26
C ALA A 39 -22.00 7.52 12.63
N ARG A 40 -21.53 8.45 11.81
CA ARG A 40 -20.35 9.27 12.11
C ARG A 40 -20.54 10.11 13.38
N HIS A 41 -21.71 10.69 13.59
CA HIS A 41 -22.01 11.45 14.80
C HIS A 41 -21.95 10.59 16.06
N LEU A 42 -22.45 9.34 15.99
CA LEU A 42 -22.37 8.38 17.10
C LEU A 42 -20.91 7.98 17.41
N LEU A 43 -20.06 7.88 16.39
CA LEU A 43 -18.64 7.54 16.56
C LEU A 43 -17.77 8.71 17.02
N ALA A 44 -18.17 9.94 16.74
CA ALA A 44 -17.35 11.14 16.97
C ALA A 44 -16.77 11.26 18.39
N PRO A 45 -17.51 11.02 19.50
CA PRO A 45 -16.94 11.08 20.84
C PRO A 45 -15.88 10.01 21.11
N ALA A 46 -16.02 8.82 20.50
CA ALA A 46 -15.05 7.75 20.64
C ALA A 46 -13.79 8.04 19.85
N LEU A 47 -13.91 8.58 18.65
CA LEU A 47 -12.79 8.99 17.78
C LEU A 47 -12.03 10.20 18.34
N ALA A 48 -12.72 11.15 18.99
CA ALA A 48 -12.10 12.30 19.64
C ALA A 48 -11.39 11.94 20.96
N SER A 49 -11.61 10.75 21.49
CA SER A 49 -11.00 10.30 22.74
C SER A 49 -9.50 10.12 22.58
N ARG A 50 -8.71 10.90 23.31
CA ARG A 50 -7.24 10.77 23.30
C ARG A 50 -6.81 9.41 23.85
N ASN A 51 -5.76 8.87 23.25
CA ASN A 51 -5.11 7.67 23.74
C ASN A 51 -4.27 7.96 24.99
N SER A 52 -3.99 6.92 25.78
CA SER A 52 -2.99 7.00 26.83
C SER A 52 -1.60 7.24 26.23
N PRO A 53 -0.68 7.92 26.94
CA PRO A 53 0.72 8.08 26.50
C PRO A 53 1.41 6.75 26.16
N ASP A 54 0.99 5.66 26.78
CA ASP A 54 1.52 4.31 26.56
C ASP A 54 0.86 3.55 25.39
N THR A 55 0.01 4.21 24.60
CA THR A 55 -0.68 3.58 23.49
C THR A 55 0.22 3.55 22.26
N HIS A 56 0.22 2.42 21.54
CA HIS A 56 0.94 2.29 20.28
C HIS A 56 0.43 3.31 19.25
N GLU A 57 1.35 3.89 18.53
CA GLU A 57 1.07 4.66 17.33
C GLU A 57 0.79 3.71 16.16
N VAL A 58 -0.24 3.97 15.40
CA VAL A 58 -0.58 3.23 14.17
C VAL A 58 -0.45 4.18 13.00
N ILE A 59 0.46 3.89 12.09
CA ILE A 59 0.62 4.61 10.84
C ILE A 59 -0.08 3.80 9.75
N ALA A 60 -1.10 4.38 9.12
CA ALA A 60 -1.81 3.78 8.00
C ALA A 60 -1.30 4.38 6.69
N ILE A 61 -0.81 3.53 5.78
CA ILE A 61 -0.29 3.94 4.48
C ILE A 61 -1.09 3.21 3.40
N GLY A 62 -1.50 3.93 2.36
CA GLY A 62 -2.16 3.33 1.20
C GLY A 62 -1.20 2.43 0.42
N HIS A 63 -1.67 1.27 0.00
CA HIS A 63 -0.95 0.33 -0.87
C HIS A 63 -1.92 -0.34 -1.83
N ALA A 64 -1.43 -0.74 -3.00
CA ALA A 64 -2.15 -1.59 -3.93
C ALA A 64 -1.21 -2.65 -4.50
N HIS A 65 -1.41 -3.90 -4.10
CA HIS A 65 -0.77 -5.03 -4.77
C HIS A 65 -1.45 -5.28 -6.12
N ILE A 66 -0.65 -5.37 -7.18
CA ILE A 66 -1.13 -5.68 -8.53
C ILE A 66 -0.25 -6.79 -9.11
N ASP A 67 -0.85 -7.95 -9.33
CA ASP A 67 -0.15 -9.05 -10.00
C ASP A 67 0.35 -8.65 -11.38
N THR A 68 1.62 -8.95 -11.64
CA THR A 68 2.23 -8.81 -12.96
C THR A 68 1.90 -10.03 -13.80
N ALA A 69 0.70 -10.05 -14.39
CA ALA A 69 -0.09 -11.16 -14.88
C ALA A 69 -0.53 -12.15 -13.78
N TRP A 70 -1.65 -12.79 -13.96
CA TRP A 70 -2.21 -13.85 -13.10
C TRP A 70 -3.23 -14.65 -13.91
N LEU A 71 -4.51 -14.74 -13.47
CA LEU A 71 -5.63 -15.24 -14.30
C LEU A 71 -6.03 -14.23 -15.40
N TRP A 72 -5.20 -13.25 -15.64
CA TRP A 72 -5.31 -12.27 -16.72
C TRP A 72 -3.95 -12.04 -17.41
N PRO A 73 -3.96 -11.61 -18.68
CA PRO A 73 -2.74 -11.34 -19.41
C PRO A 73 -2.09 -10.01 -18.99
N LEU A 74 -0.82 -9.85 -19.31
CA LEU A 74 -0.02 -8.67 -18.99
C LEU A 74 -0.66 -7.34 -19.42
N ARG A 75 -1.37 -7.30 -20.55
CA ARG A 75 -2.10 -6.10 -20.99
C ARG A 75 -3.15 -5.64 -19.99
N GLU A 76 -3.76 -6.57 -19.24
CA GLU A 76 -4.71 -6.19 -18.18
C GLU A 76 -4.02 -5.68 -16.93
N THR A 77 -2.85 -6.22 -16.59
CA THR A 77 -1.98 -5.64 -15.55
C THR A 77 -1.67 -4.18 -15.85
N GLN A 78 -1.25 -3.86 -17.08
CA GLN A 78 -0.97 -2.47 -17.49
C GLN A 78 -2.19 -1.56 -17.32
N ARG A 79 -3.40 -2.03 -17.68
CA ARG A 79 -4.65 -1.28 -17.46
C ARG A 79 -4.98 -1.09 -15.98
N LYS A 80 -4.76 -2.13 -15.16
CA LYS A 80 -4.94 -2.05 -13.70
C LYS A 80 -3.99 -1.03 -13.09
N CYS A 81 -2.71 -1.03 -13.49
CA CYS A 81 -1.72 -0.05 -13.04
C CYS A 81 -2.18 1.38 -13.36
N ALA A 82 -2.61 1.64 -14.59
CA ALA A 82 -3.08 2.97 -15.00
C ALA A 82 -4.26 3.45 -14.14
N ARG A 83 -5.27 2.60 -13.92
CA ARG A 83 -6.43 2.94 -13.08
C ARG A 83 -6.03 3.18 -11.62
N THR A 84 -5.24 2.28 -11.06
CA THR A 84 -4.80 2.36 -9.65
C THR A 84 -3.95 3.59 -9.41
N PHE A 85 -2.98 3.87 -10.29
CA PHE A 85 -2.08 5.01 -10.14
C PHE A 85 -2.82 6.34 -10.32
N ALA A 86 -3.76 6.40 -11.26
CA ALA A 86 -4.64 7.57 -11.41
C ALA A 86 -5.51 7.79 -10.17
N SER A 87 -6.08 6.73 -9.61
CA SER A 87 -6.88 6.82 -8.37
C SER A 87 -6.03 7.26 -7.18
N ALA A 88 -4.83 6.68 -7.01
CA ALA A 88 -3.93 7.04 -5.91
C ALA A 88 -3.46 8.50 -6.00
N THR A 89 -3.12 9.00 -7.20
CA THR A 89 -2.79 10.43 -7.39
C THR A 89 -3.97 11.33 -7.09
N ALA A 90 -5.20 10.94 -7.47
CA ALA A 90 -6.40 11.70 -7.14
C ALA A 90 -6.69 11.71 -5.63
N MET A 91 -6.44 10.60 -4.93
CA MET A 91 -6.57 10.54 -3.47
C MET A 91 -5.57 11.46 -2.77
N ILE A 92 -4.32 11.53 -3.26
CA ILE A 92 -3.31 12.47 -2.75
C ILE A 92 -3.76 13.92 -2.96
N ASP A 93 -4.40 14.24 -4.09
CA ASP A 93 -4.91 15.57 -4.36
C ASP A 93 -6.06 15.97 -3.42
N LEU A 94 -6.91 15.01 -3.04
CA LEU A 94 -8.06 15.23 -2.17
C LEU A 94 -7.70 15.23 -0.68
N TYR A 95 -6.69 14.47 -0.29
CA TYR A 95 -6.31 14.24 1.10
C TYR A 95 -4.81 14.51 1.28
N PRO A 96 -4.43 15.72 1.76
CA PRO A 96 -3.02 16.11 1.89
C PRO A 96 -2.17 15.18 2.77
N ASP A 97 -2.79 14.52 3.75
CA ASP A 97 -2.12 13.59 4.66
C ASP A 97 -2.10 12.14 4.13
N PHE A 98 -2.63 11.90 2.92
CA PHE A 98 -2.62 10.56 2.35
C PHE A 98 -1.26 10.23 1.75
N HIS A 99 -0.67 9.14 2.22
CA HIS A 99 0.57 8.56 1.69
C HIS A 99 0.28 7.26 0.96
N PHE A 100 0.96 7.05 -0.15
CA PHE A 100 0.81 5.83 -0.95
C PHE A 100 2.17 5.19 -1.21
N VAL A 101 2.27 3.87 -1.03
CA VAL A 101 3.44 3.08 -1.38
C VAL A 101 3.11 2.16 -2.55
N CYS A 102 4.04 1.99 -3.47
CA CYS A 102 3.91 1.03 -4.56
C CYS A 102 5.28 0.49 -4.97
N SER A 103 5.33 -0.82 -5.13
CA SER A 103 6.50 -1.58 -5.58
C SER A 103 6.53 -1.73 -7.11
N GLN A 104 7.36 -2.63 -7.63
CA GLN A 104 7.40 -3.12 -9.00
C GLN A 104 7.72 -2.05 -10.06
N ALA A 105 9.02 -1.78 -10.24
CA ALA A 105 9.51 -0.79 -11.21
C ALA A 105 8.95 -0.96 -12.64
N ALA A 106 8.63 -2.20 -13.05
CA ALA A 106 7.98 -2.48 -14.34
C ALA A 106 6.65 -1.75 -14.51
N GLN A 107 5.85 -1.65 -13.43
CA GLN A 107 4.55 -0.98 -13.47
C GLN A 107 4.73 0.51 -13.75
N TYR A 108 5.71 1.15 -13.13
CA TYR A 108 6.04 2.55 -13.40
C TYR A 108 6.57 2.74 -14.83
N ALA A 109 7.39 1.80 -15.34
CA ALA A 109 7.91 1.89 -16.69
C ALA A 109 6.78 1.82 -17.74
N TRP A 110 5.75 1.03 -17.52
CA TRP A 110 4.57 1.02 -18.40
C TRP A 110 3.78 2.32 -18.33
N ILE A 111 3.65 2.91 -17.15
CA ILE A 111 2.99 4.22 -17.00
C ILE A 111 3.83 5.32 -17.67
N GLU A 112 5.14 5.32 -17.48
CA GLU A 112 6.05 6.25 -18.17
C GLU A 112 5.87 6.20 -19.69
N GLN A 113 5.76 4.98 -20.26
CA GLN A 113 5.66 4.77 -21.70
C GLN A 113 4.27 5.08 -22.26
N GLN A 114 3.20 4.67 -21.56
CA GLN A 114 1.84 4.68 -22.10
C GLN A 114 0.99 5.86 -21.59
N HIS A 115 1.34 6.42 -20.45
CA HIS A 115 0.61 7.50 -19.76
C HIS A 115 1.57 8.56 -19.20
N PRO A 116 2.38 9.23 -20.06
CA PRO A 116 3.45 10.12 -19.58
C PRO A 116 2.96 11.26 -18.68
N ALA A 117 1.77 11.80 -18.93
CA ALA A 117 1.18 12.84 -18.06
C ALA A 117 0.88 12.33 -16.64
N LEU A 118 0.42 11.08 -16.50
CA LEU A 118 0.24 10.45 -15.20
C LEU A 118 1.59 10.18 -14.52
N PHE A 119 2.59 9.76 -15.30
CA PHE A 119 3.93 9.52 -14.78
C PHE A 119 4.56 10.80 -14.19
N GLU A 120 4.42 11.95 -14.86
CA GLU A 120 4.91 13.22 -14.32
C GLU A 120 4.18 13.60 -13.01
N ARG A 121 2.87 13.41 -12.92
CA ARG A 121 2.14 13.61 -11.65
C ARG A 121 2.68 12.72 -10.54
N ILE A 122 2.99 11.44 -10.83
CA ILE A 122 3.62 10.54 -9.86
C ILE A 122 4.99 11.08 -9.43
N ARG A 123 5.82 11.55 -10.36
CA ARG A 123 7.13 12.15 -10.05
C ARG A 123 7.00 13.34 -9.10
N GLU A 124 6.04 14.22 -9.34
CA GLU A 124 5.73 15.35 -8.45
C GLU A 124 5.34 14.87 -7.05
N ARG A 125 4.51 13.81 -6.93
CA ARG A 125 4.09 13.26 -5.64
C ARG A 125 5.21 12.51 -4.93
N VAL A 126 6.14 11.90 -5.65
CA VAL A 126 7.37 11.33 -5.08
C VAL A 126 8.27 12.45 -4.53
N ALA A 127 8.49 13.50 -5.30
CA ALA A 127 9.27 14.65 -4.85
C ALA A 127 8.62 15.37 -3.65
N GLY A 128 7.29 15.41 -3.60
CA GLY A 128 6.50 15.95 -2.47
C GLY A 128 6.43 15.05 -1.25
N GLY A 129 6.97 13.82 -1.30
CA GLY A 129 7.02 12.90 -0.16
C GLY A 129 5.68 12.23 0.19
N GLN A 130 4.71 12.20 -0.73
CA GLN A 130 3.41 11.55 -0.53
C GLN A 130 3.29 10.21 -1.26
N TRP A 131 4.06 10.00 -2.32
CA TRP A 131 4.16 8.73 -3.03
C TRP A 131 5.55 8.14 -2.83
N HIS A 132 5.62 6.89 -2.38
CA HIS A 132 6.86 6.24 -2.03
C HIS A 132 7.09 5.00 -2.92
N PRO A 133 8.02 5.05 -3.89
CA PRO A 133 8.51 3.84 -4.54
C PRO A 133 9.21 2.96 -3.52
N VAL A 134 8.80 1.69 -3.43
CA VAL A 134 9.32 0.72 -2.45
C VAL A 134 9.72 -0.59 -3.13
N GLY A 135 10.39 -1.47 -2.39
CA GLY A 135 10.70 -2.85 -2.78
C GLY A 135 11.93 -3.03 -3.64
N GLY A 136 12.30 -2.04 -4.44
CA GLY A 136 13.54 -2.04 -5.21
C GLY A 136 13.65 -3.11 -6.31
N MET A 137 12.61 -3.91 -6.56
CA MET A 137 12.60 -4.97 -7.57
C MET A 137 11.88 -4.54 -8.85
N TRP A 138 12.20 -5.22 -9.96
CA TRP A 138 11.53 -4.97 -11.23
C TRP A 138 10.06 -5.40 -11.19
N VAL A 139 9.80 -6.61 -10.69
CA VAL A 139 8.47 -7.13 -10.33
C VAL A 139 8.53 -7.83 -8.99
N GLU A 140 7.38 -8.05 -8.33
CA GLU A 140 7.23 -8.95 -7.19
C GLU A 140 7.25 -10.40 -7.73
N ALA A 141 8.44 -10.97 -7.88
CA ALA A 141 8.65 -12.22 -8.56
C ALA A 141 8.57 -13.42 -7.61
N ASP A 142 8.24 -14.59 -8.16
CA ASP A 142 8.44 -15.88 -7.47
C ASP A 142 9.91 -16.00 -7.01
N MET A 143 10.11 -16.46 -5.79
CA MET A 143 11.44 -16.57 -5.19
C MET A 143 11.94 -18.00 -5.06
N ASN A 144 11.08 -19.00 -5.21
CA ASN A 144 11.44 -20.41 -5.02
C ASN A 144 11.84 -21.12 -6.33
N LEU A 145 11.14 -20.82 -7.43
CA LEU A 145 11.39 -21.48 -8.71
C LEU A 145 12.64 -20.96 -9.43
N PRO A 146 12.94 -19.65 -9.48
CA PRO A 146 14.08 -19.15 -10.21
C PRO A 146 15.39 -19.37 -9.44
N GLY A 147 16.50 -19.52 -10.18
CA GLY A 147 17.83 -19.50 -9.58
C GLY A 147 18.21 -18.11 -9.04
N GLY A 148 19.22 -18.05 -8.17
CA GLY A 148 19.62 -16.81 -7.46
C GLY A 148 19.97 -15.62 -8.34
N GLU A 149 20.38 -15.84 -9.59
CA GLU A 149 20.65 -14.77 -10.58
C GLU A 149 19.39 -13.95 -10.88
N SER A 150 18.22 -14.59 -10.97
CA SER A 150 16.96 -13.88 -11.27
C SER A 150 16.56 -12.88 -10.17
N PRO A 151 16.50 -13.25 -8.89
CA PRO A 151 16.28 -12.28 -7.80
C PRO A 151 17.33 -11.16 -7.75
N ALA A 152 18.60 -11.46 -8.01
CA ALA A 152 19.63 -10.45 -8.08
C ALA A 152 19.36 -9.44 -9.22
N ARG A 153 18.96 -9.90 -10.41
CA ARG A 153 18.57 -9.04 -11.53
C ARG A 153 17.32 -8.23 -11.26
N GLN A 154 16.33 -8.79 -10.56
CA GLN A 154 15.15 -8.04 -10.13
C GLN A 154 15.58 -6.77 -9.37
N LEU A 155 16.48 -6.90 -8.39
CA LEU A 155 17.00 -5.76 -7.63
C LEU A 155 17.85 -4.82 -8.50
N VAL A 156 18.74 -5.35 -9.34
CA VAL A 156 19.58 -4.50 -10.20
C VAL A 156 18.73 -3.62 -11.11
N HIS A 157 17.72 -4.21 -11.78
CA HIS A 157 16.88 -3.46 -12.71
C HIS A 157 15.94 -2.50 -11.99
N GLY A 158 15.29 -2.96 -10.91
CA GLY A 158 14.35 -2.15 -10.15
C GLY A 158 15.02 -0.96 -9.46
N GLN A 159 16.13 -1.19 -8.75
CA GLN A 159 16.90 -0.13 -8.09
C GLN A 159 17.43 0.91 -9.09
N ARG A 160 17.97 0.47 -10.25
CA ARG A 160 18.44 1.38 -11.30
C ARG A 160 17.29 2.23 -11.85
N TYR A 161 16.12 1.66 -12.07
CA TYR A 161 14.97 2.38 -12.55
C TYR A 161 14.52 3.44 -11.54
N PHE A 162 14.28 3.07 -10.29
CA PHE A 162 13.86 4.01 -9.25
C PHE A 162 14.90 5.11 -9.02
N GLN A 163 16.17 4.77 -9.00
CA GLN A 163 17.23 5.76 -8.86
C GLN A 163 17.26 6.73 -10.05
N SER A 164 17.12 6.24 -11.29
CA SER A 164 17.21 7.09 -12.49
C SER A 164 15.98 7.97 -12.70
N ARG A 165 14.79 7.54 -12.25
CA ARG A 165 13.53 8.24 -12.50
C ARG A 165 13.07 9.11 -11.32
N PHE A 166 13.39 8.71 -10.11
CA PHE A 166 12.92 9.35 -8.89
C PHE A 166 14.04 9.78 -7.93
N GLY A 167 15.28 9.43 -8.19
CA GLY A 167 16.40 9.65 -7.27
C GLY A 167 16.33 8.77 -6.01
N VAL A 168 15.44 7.78 -5.99
CA VAL A 168 15.16 6.93 -4.83
C VAL A 168 15.92 5.61 -4.94
N ARG A 169 16.54 5.20 -3.82
CA ARG A 169 17.06 3.85 -3.64
C ARG A 169 16.29 3.17 -2.51
N CYS A 170 15.60 2.08 -2.80
CA CYS A 170 14.81 1.35 -1.81
C CYS A 170 15.73 0.60 -0.85
N GLY A 171 15.48 0.73 0.45
CA GLY A 171 16.21 0.04 1.51
C GLY A 171 15.53 -1.24 1.99
N GLU A 172 14.42 -1.59 1.39
CA GLU A 172 13.62 -2.79 1.67
C GLU A 172 13.28 -3.54 0.40
N VAL A 173 13.01 -4.84 0.53
CA VAL A 173 12.30 -5.66 -0.43
C VAL A 173 10.85 -5.77 0.02
N TRP A 174 9.92 -5.58 -0.93
CA TRP A 174 8.49 -5.56 -0.69
C TRP A 174 7.81 -6.56 -1.62
N ILE A 175 7.43 -7.72 -1.08
CA ILE A 175 6.81 -8.82 -1.83
C ILE A 175 5.72 -9.47 -0.97
N PRO A 176 4.57 -8.82 -0.78
CA PRO A 176 3.55 -9.23 0.19
C PRO A 176 2.80 -10.50 -0.22
N ASP A 177 2.74 -10.83 -1.51
CA ASP A 177 1.91 -11.93 -2.01
C ASP A 177 2.72 -13.04 -2.73
N VAL A 178 3.95 -13.29 -2.27
CA VAL A 178 4.81 -14.37 -2.78
C VAL A 178 4.82 -15.53 -1.79
N PHE A 179 4.62 -16.75 -2.28
CA PHE A 179 4.35 -17.93 -1.47
C PHE A 179 5.60 -18.78 -1.23
N GLY A 180 6.48 -18.29 -0.38
CA GLY A 180 7.67 -18.98 0.06
C GLY A 180 8.98 -18.33 -0.40
N TYR A 181 10.01 -18.54 0.43
CA TYR A 181 11.28 -17.86 0.29
C TYR A 181 12.44 -18.82 0.60
N PRO A 182 13.42 -19.01 -0.32
CA PRO A 182 14.58 -19.81 -0.04
C PRO A 182 15.52 -19.13 0.96
N ALA A 183 16.23 -19.92 1.75
CA ALA A 183 17.14 -19.44 2.80
C ALA A 183 18.29 -18.55 2.27
N SER A 184 18.56 -18.58 0.97
CA SER A 184 19.58 -17.75 0.31
C SER A 184 19.17 -16.29 0.06
N LEU A 185 17.87 -15.95 0.14
CA LEU A 185 17.38 -14.60 -0.18
C LEU A 185 17.95 -13.49 0.70
N PRO A 186 18.11 -13.65 2.02
CA PRO A 186 18.67 -12.58 2.84
C PRO A 186 20.05 -12.11 2.36
N GLN A 187 20.89 -13.02 1.89
CA GLN A 187 22.19 -12.71 1.30
C GLN A 187 22.04 -11.85 0.03
N ILE A 188 21.13 -12.24 -0.87
CA ILE A 188 20.87 -11.53 -2.12
C ILE A 188 20.31 -10.12 -1.84
N PHE A 189 19.36 -10.01 -0.91
CA PHE A 189 18.76 -8.74 -0.54
C PHE A 189 19.77 -7.77 0.07
N ARG A 190 20.62 -8.26 0.97
CA ARG A 190 21.69 -7.45 1.56
C ARG A 190 22.73 -7.00 0.52
N ALA A 191 23.12 -7.88 -0.39
CA ALA A 191 23.99 -7.52 -1.51
C ALA A 191 23.36 -6.47 -2.44
N GLY A 192 22.05 -6.50 -2.61
CA GLY A 192 21.24 -5.49 -3.32
C GLY A 192 21.07 -4.16 -2.56
N GLY A 193 21.56 -4.07 -1.31
CA GLY A 193 21.45 -2.88 -0.45
C GLY A 193 20.15 -2.78 0.33
N CYS A 194 19.35 -3.86 0.41
CA CYS A 194 18.12 -3.92 1.18
C CYS A 194 18.39 -4.55 2.55
N ALA A 195 18.07 -3.81 3.61
CA ALA A 195 18.25 -4.25 4.99
C ALA A 195 16.93 -4.70 5.65
N ARG A 196 15.80 -4.45 4.99
CA ARG A 196 14.45 -4.76 5.48
C ARG A 196 13.73 -5.64 4.47
N PHE A 197 12.81 -6.44 4.97
CA PHE A 197 11.98 -7.34 4.18
C PHE A 197 10.53 -7.23 4.63
N VAL A 198 9.64 -6.92 3.71
CA VAL A 198 8.21 -6.78 3.94
C VAL A 198 7.48 -7.87 3.18
N THR A 199 6.75 -8.68 3.90
CA THR A 199 5.89 -9.75 3.40
C THR A 199 4.74 -9.96 4.38
N GLN A 200 3.77 -10.81 4.07
CA GLN A 200 2.70 -11.25 4.96
C GLN A 200 2.80 -12.75 5.24
#